data_eb0143b8a2f3c6ce55363a85182aeb0a
#
_entry.id   eb0143b8a2f3c6ce55363a85182aeb0a
#
_cell.length_a   1.000
_cell.length_b   1.000
_cell.length_c   1.000
_cell.angle_alpha   90.00
_cell.angle_beta   90.00
_cell.angle_gamma   90.00
#
_symmetry.space_group_name_H-M   'P 1'
#
loop_
_entity.id
_entity.type
_entity.pdbx_description
1 polymer ?
#
loop_
_entity_poly.entity_id
_entity_poly.type
_entity_poly.pdbx_seq_one_letter_code
_entity_poly.pdbx_strand_id
1 'polypeptide(L)'
;MVKKKPAEQPHEEHADETWLIPYSDLLTLLLALFIVLFASSSLDKNKAAQIQYALAAAFGTLSPDQLNGTALSFLKDAADADLGEGVGIGSDAQGVTLDITSSILFERGSDTLKKDSVELLKKITGLLQSNKYRRFGISVEGHTDNIETRLSGYPSDWELSSARAGAVVHALIKEGLNEERFKSIGMGHIVPKYPNVNAYGEAIPENQERNRRVVIRLEI
;
A
#
# COMPACT_ATOMS: atom_id res chain seq x y z
N MET A 1 64.50 -7.47 66.93
CA MET A 1 64.21 -7.55 65.46
C MET A 1 62.89 -8.24 65.28
N VAL A 2 61.83 -7.44 64.98
CA VAL A 2 60.48 -7.95 64.74
C VAL A 2 60.31 -8.11 63.21
N LYS A 3 60.14 -9.33 62.73
CA LYS A 3 59.88 -9.62 61.33
C LYS A 3 58.44 -9.23 61.00
N LYS A 4 58.27 -8.23 60.12
CA LYS A 4 57.00 -7.81 59.56
C LYS A 4 56.48 -8.90 58.57
N LYS A 5 55.30 -9.45 58.83
CA LYS A 5 54.57 -10.37 57.91
C LYS A 5 54.23 -9.62 56.61
N PRO A 6 54.38 -10.25 55.43
CA PRO A 6 53.92 -9.66 54.17
C PRO A 6 52.40 -9.54 54.19
N ALA A 7 51.87 -8.40 53.69
CA ALA A 7 50.44 -8.21 53.51
C ALA A 7 49.93 -9.13 52.38
N GLU A 8 48.91 -9.94 52.70
CA GLU A 8 48.15 -10.69 51.71
C GLU A 8 47.46 -9.68 50.78
N GLN A 9 47.73 -9.84 49.48
CA GLN A 9 46.98 -9.08 48.45
C GLN A 9 45.56 -9.68 48.40
N PRO A 10 44.53 -8.80 48.27
CA PRO A 10 43.17 -9.30 48.10
C PRO A 10 43.08 -10.06 46.78
N HIS A 11 42.65 -11.34 46.83
CA HIS A 11 42.24 -12.09 45.67
C HIS A 11 41.05 -11.34 45.06
N GLU A 12 41.22 -10.79 43.84
CA GLU A 12 40.10 -10.42 43.01
C GLU A 12 39.28 -11.69 42.72
N GLU A 13 38.09 -11.78 43.27
CA GLU A 13 37.11 -12.80 42.88
C GLU A 13 36.75 -12.49 41.43
N HIS A 14 37.42 -13.17 40.48
CA HIS A 14 36.95 -13.24 39.12
C HIS A 14 35.59 -13.94 39.18
N ALA A 15 34.50 -13.15 39.01
CA ALA A 15 33.18 -13.70 38.83
C ALA A 15 33.26 -14.76 37.72
N ASP A 16 32.83 -16.00 38.04
CA ASP A 16 32.89 -17.12 37.11
C ASP A 16 31.92 -16.84 35.95
N GLU A 17 32.44 -16.24 34.87
CA GLU A 17 31.71 -15.88 33.68
C GLU A 17 31.49 -17.07 32.71
N THR A 18 31.85 -18.28 33.13
CA THR A 18 31.76 -19.49 32.31
C THR A 18 30.35 -19.76 31.80
N TRP A 19 29.32 -19.29 32.50
CA TRP A 19 27.93 -19.38 32.08
C TRP A 19 27.59 -18.49 30.84
N LEU A 20 28.38 -17.44 30.57
CA LEU A 20 28.19 -16.56 29.41
C LEU A 20 28.46 -17.29 28.07
N ILE A 21 29.32 -18.30 28.07
CA ILE A 21 29.69 -19.04 26.85
C ILE A 21 28.46 -19.74 26.25
N PRO A 22 27.76 -20.64 26.98
CA PRO A 22 26.57 -21.29 26.45
C PRO A 22 25.43 -20.33 26.19
N TYR A 23 25.33 -19.22 26.95
CA TYR A 23 24.35 -18.20 26.72
C TYR A 23 24.60 -17.44 25.41
N SER A 24 25.85 -17.06 25.14
CA SER A 24 26.24 -16.42 23.88
C SER A 24 25.99 -17.31 22.66
N ASP A 25 26.27 -18.60 22.77
CA ASP A 25 26.04 -19.58 21.71
C ASP A 25 24.53 -19.70 21.40
N LEU A 26 23.71 -19.79 22.46
CA LEU A 26 22.24 -19.81 22.30
C LEU A 26 21.71 -18.55 21.64
N LEU A 27 22.21 -17.34 22.00
CA LEU A 27 21.83 -16.09 21.40
C LEU A 27 22.23 -16.00 19.92
N THR A 28 23.45 -16.47 19.58
CA THR A 28 23.93 -16.46 18.18
C THR A 28 23.14 -17.43 17.31
N LEU A 29 22.79 -18.60 17.81
CA LEU A 29 21.93 -19.57 17.12
C LEU A 29 20.51 -19.02 16.94
N LEU A 30 19.96 -18.35 17.97
CA LEU A 30 18.65 -17.69 17.87
C LEU A 30 18.67 -16.57 16.84
N LEU A 31 19.72 -15.73 16.85
CA LEU A 31 19.90 -14.67 15.86
C LEU A 31 20.01 -15.24 14.45
N ALA A 32 20.82 -16.30 14.25
CA ALA A 32 20.94 -16.96 12.96
C ALA A 32 19.60 -17.51 12.48
N LEU A 33 18.80 -18.12 13.37
CA LEU A 33 17.46 -18.59 13.07
C LEU A 33 16.54 -17.44 12.63
N PHE A 34 16.56 -16.31 13.34
CA PHE A 34 15.76 -15.13 12.97
C PHE A 34 16.19 -14.55 11.62
N ILE A 35 17.49 -14.49 11.32
CA ILE A 35 18.00 -14.04 10.02
C ILE A 35 17.50 -14.95 8.90
N VAL A 36 17.54 -16.28 9.08
CA VAL A 36 17.05 -17.25 8.10
C VAL A 36 15.54 -17.11 7.91
N LEU A 37 14.78 -16.99 9.00
CA LEU A 37 13.33 -16.77 8.92
C LEU A 37 12.98 -15.43 8.26
N PHE A 38 13.72 -14.38 8.55
CA PHE A 38 13.54 -13.06 7.92
C PHE A 38 13.89 -13.10 6.43
N ALA A 39 15.01 -13.73 6.05
CA ALA A 39 15.42 -13.90 4.65
C ALA A 39 14.43 -14.79 3.86
N SER A 40 13.80 -15.76 4.53
CA SER A 40 12.78 -16.64 3.93
C SER A 40 11.38 -15.97 3.93
N SER A 41 11.20 -14.90 4.68
CA SER A 41 9.99 -14.09 4.73
C SER A 41 9.94 -13.13 3.53
N SER A 42 9.89 -13.68 2.33
CA SER A 42 9.35 -12.92 1.22
C SER A 42 7.88 -12.65 1.57
N LEU A 43 7.60 -11.43 2.02
CA LEU A 43 6.23 -10.93 2.16
C LEU A 43 5.63 -10.94 0.75
N ASP A 44 5.04 -12.07 0.39
CA ASP A 44 4.18 -12.20 -0.77
C ASP A 44 3.04 -11.20 -0.53
N LYS A 45 3.00 -10.11 -1.32
CA LYS A 45 1.99 -9.06 -1.21
C LYS A 45 0.57 -9.65 -1.21
N ASN A 46 0.40 -10.78 -1.87
CA ASN A 46 -0.85 -11.54 -1.94
C ASN A 46 -1.20 -12.21 -0.62
N LYS A 47 -0.21 -12.74 0.12
CA LYS A 47 -0.42 -13.31 1.45
C LYS A 47 -0.69 -12.24 2.50
N ALA A 48 -0.01 -11.09 2.40
CA ALA A 48 -0.27 -9.95 3.31
C ALA A 48 -1.70 -9.44 3.15
N ALA A 49 -2.21 -9.31 1.91
CA ALA A 49 -3.59 -8.94 1.64
C ALA A 49 -4.58 -9.98 2.18
N GLN A 50 -4.31 -11.28 2.00
CA GLN A 50 -5.13 -12.36 2.55
C GLN A 50 -5.17 -12.39 4.08
N ILE A 51 -4.02 -12.11 4.74
CA ILE A 51 -3.95 -12.04 6.21
C ILE A 51 -4.70 -10.81 6.73
N GLN A 52 -4.51 -9.64 6.11
CA GLN A 52 -5.28 -8.44 6.47
C GLN A 52 -6.78 -8.67 6.34
N TYR A 53 -7.18 -9.35 5.28
CA TYR A 53 -8.57 -9.70 5.03
C TYR A 53 -9.12 -10.69 6.06
N ALA A 54 -8.39 -11.78 6.35
CA ALA A 54 -8.77 -12.74 7.36
C ALA A 54 -8.84 -12.11 8.77
N LEU A 55 -7.93 -11.18 9.06
CA LEU A 55 -7.92 -10.43 10.32
C LEU A 55 -9.13 -9.49 10.42
N ALA A 56 -9.42 -8.73 9.36
CA ALA A 56 -10.58 -7.84 9.30
C ALA A 56 -11.91 -8.60 9.45
N ALA A 57 -12.01 -9.79 8.86
CA ALA A 57 -13.12 -10.70 9.05
C ALA A 57 -13.22 -11.21 10.48
N ALA A 58 -12.11 -11.62 11.10
CA ALA A 58 -12.06 -12.17 12.46
C ALA A 58 -12.35 -11.11 13.53
N PHE A 59 -11.96 -9.85 13.31
CA PHE A 59 -12.20 -8.75 14.26
C PHE A 59 -13.53 -8.01 14.02
N GLY A 60 -14.37 -8.49 13.07
CA GLY A 60 -15.70 -7.91 12.82
C GLY A 60 -15.68 -6.47 12.30
N THR A 61 -14.54 -6.00 11.78
CA THR A 61 -14.43 -4.69 11.14
C THR A 61 -15.05 -4.67 9.73
N LEU A 62 -15.32 -5.86 9.18
CA LEU A 62 -16.13 -6.09 7.98
C LEU A 62 -17.31 -6.97 8.36
N SER A 63 -18.52 -6.54 8.05
CA SER A 63 -19.70 -7.39 8.23
C SER A 63 -19.61 -8.62 7.33
N PRO A 64 -20.05 -9.82 7.78
CA PRO A 64 -20.08 -11.03 6.94
C PRO A 64 -20.83 -10.84 5.62
N ASP A 65 -21.82 -9.95 5.57
CA ASP A 65 -22.57 -9.58 4.36
C ASP A 65 -21.76 -8.71 3.38
N GLN A 66 -20.72 -8.02 3.84
CA GLN A 66 -19.78 -7.25 3.00
C GLN A 66 -18.67 -8.14 2.42
N LEU A 67 -18.50 -9.33 2.96
CA LEU A 67 -17.63 -10.40 2.47
C LEU A 67 -18.31 -11.19 1.36
N ASN A 68 -19.01 -10.52 0.44
CA ASN A 68 -19.55 -11.16 -0.73
C ASN A 68 -18.44 -11.95 -1.42
N GLY A 69 -18.71 -13.20 -1.77
CA GLY A 69 -17.77 -14.04 -2.52
C GLY A 69 -17.25 -13.36 -3.79
N THR A 70 -17.95 -12.32 -4.26
CA THR A 70 -17.57 -11.42 -5.36
C THR A 70 -16.37 -10.53 -5.02
N ALA A 71 -16.35 -9.91 -3.83
CA ALA A 71 -15.22 -9.05 -3.41
C ALA A 71 -13.93 -9.88 -3.26
N LEU A 72 -14.03 -11.03 -2.60
CA LEU A 72 -12.89 -11.95 -2.46
C LEU A 72 -12.41 -12.48 -3.82
N SER A 73 -13.35 -12.81 -4.69
CA SER A 73 -13.04 -13.25 -6.06
C SER A 73 -12.33 -12.16 -6.85
N PHE A 74 -12.76 -10.89 -6.72
CA PHE A 74 -12.12 -9.76 -7.38
C PHE A 74 -10.70 -9.49 -6.85
N LEU A 75 -10.50 -9.53 -5.52
CA LEU A 75 -9.19 -9.37 -4.90
C LEU A 75 -8.21 -10.43 -5.41
N LYS A 76 -8.67 -11.67 -5.52
CA LYS A 76 -7.88 -12.78 -6.07
C LYS A 76 -7.59 -12.58 -7.56
N ASP A 77 -8.61 -12.33 -8.36
CA ASP A 77 -8.46 -12.16 -9.82
C ASP A 77 -7.56 -10.94 -10.13
N ALA A 78 -7.64 -9.86 -9.34
CA ALA A 78 -6.78 -8.69 -9.47
C ALA A 78 -5.32 -8.97 -9.06
N ALA A 79 -5.11 -9.79 -8.03
CA ALA A 79 -3.78 -10.23 -7.62
C ALA A 79 -3.14 -11.13 -8.68
N ASP A 80 -3.92 -12.05 -9.27
CA ASP A 80 -3.48 -12.98 -10.32
C ASP A 80 -3.21 -12.25 -11.66
N ALA A 81 -3.85 -11.09 -11.89
CA ALA A 81 -3.67 -10.28 -13.10
C ALA A 81 -2.30 -9.59 -13.21
N ASP A 82 -1.48 -9.63 -12.16
CA ASP A 82 -0.17 -8.96 -12.09
C ASP A 82 -0.21 -7.54 -12.66
N LEU A 83 -0.88 -6.65 -11.95
CA LEU A 83 -1.08 -5.26 -12.36
C LEU A 83 0.20 -4.41 -12.25
N GLY A 84 1.29 -4.98 -11.73
CA GLY A 84 2.59 -4.34 -11.63
C GLY A 84 2.80 -3.54 -10.34
N GLU A 85 4.01 -2.96 -10.22
CA GLU A 85 4.37 -2.13 -9.06
C GLU A 85 3.58 -0.82 -9.06
N GLY A 86 3.20 -0.35 -7.86
CA GLY A 86 2.47 0.91 -7.68
C GLY A 86 0.96 0.81 -7.88
N VAL A 87 0.42 -0.41 -8.05
CA VAL A 87 -1.01 -0.70 -7.94
C VAL A 87 -1.28 -1.41 -6.62
N GLY A 88 -1.98 -0.74 -5.73
CA GLY A 88 -2.48 -1.32 -4.48
C GLY A 88 -3.86 -1.92 -4.69
N ILE A 89 -4.08 -3.10 -4.11
CA ILE A 89 -5.40 -3.76 -4.13
C ILE A 89 -5.92 -3.72 -2.70
N GLY A 90 -7.16 -3.27 -2.52
CA GLY A 90 -7.78 -3.14 -1.21
C GLY A 90 -9.28 -3.32 -1.26
N SER A 91 -9.92 -3.15 -0.10
CA SER A 91 -11.38 -3.10 0.02
C SER A 91 -11.78 -2.15 1.14
N ASP A 92 -12.95 -1.56 1.00
CA ASP A 92 -13.58 -0.71 2.00
C ASP A 92 -15.08 -1.03 2.12
N ALA A 93 -15.82 -0.24 2.88
CA ALA A 93 -17.26 -0.44 3.10
C ALA A 93 -18.13 -0.31 1.82
N GLN A 94 -17.58 0.24 0.74
CA GLN A 94 -18.29 0.51 -0.51
C GLN A 94 -17.93 -0.48 -1.63
N GLY A 95 -16.89 -1.30 -1.42
CA GLY A 95 -16.48 -2.28 -2.41
C GLY A 95 -14.98 -2.55 -2.44
N VAL A 96 -14.47 -2.97 -3.58
CA VAL A 96 -13.05 -3.28 -3.78
C VAL A 96 -12.37 -2.14 -4.52
N THR A 97 -11.15 -1.80 -4.11
CA THR A 97 -10.39 -0.68 -4.67
C THR A 97 -9.09 -1.13 -5.32
N LEU A 98 -8.77 -0.49 -6.43
CA LEU A 98 -7.45 -0.50 -7.07
C LEU A 98 -6.86 0.90 -6.93
N ASP A 99 -5.85 1.06 -6.08
CA ASP A 99 -5.14 2.31 -5.84
C ASP A 99 -3.94 2.40 -6.78
N ILE A 100 -3.93 3.33 -7.72
CA ILE A 100 -2.87 3.48 -8.71
C ILE A 100 -2.16 4.80 -8.46
N THR A 101 -0.84 4.75 -8.24
CA THR A 101 -0.03 5.96 -8.07
C THR A 101 -0.08 6.82 -9.35
N SER A 102 -0.33 8.13 -9.19
CA SER A 102 -0.48 9.05 -10.33
C SER A 102 0.73 9.11 -11.24
N SER A 103 1.94 8.95 -10.72
CA SER A 103 3.19 8.95 -11.51
C SER A 103 3.28 7.81 -12.52
N ILE A 104 2.51 6.73 -12.34
CA ILE A 104 2.40 5.63 -13.31
C ILE A 104 1.46 6.00 -14.44
N LEU A 105 0.35 6.68 -14.12
CA LEU A 105 -0.70 6.99 -15.08
C LEU A 105 -0.42 8.25 -15.88
N PHE A 106 0.10 9.30 -15.24
CA PHE A 106 0.11 10.65 -15.81
C PHE A 106 1.49 11.26 -15.90
N GLU A 107 1.65 12.20 -16.82
CA GLU A 107 2.75 13.16 -16.80
C GLU A 107 2.62 14.07 -15.57
N ARG A 108 3.75 14.58 -15.10
CA ARG A 108 3.79 15.39 -13.88
C ARG A 108 2.93 16.66 -14.01
N GLY A 109 2.05 16.89 -13.03
CA GLY A 109 1.17 18.07 -13.00
C GLY A 109 0.11 18.10 -14.11
N SER A 110 -0.15 16.98 -14.78
CA SER A 110 -1.08 16.87 -15.91
C SER A 110 -2.10 15.75 -15.69
N ASP A 111 -3.14 15.76 -16.49
CA ASP A 111 -4.14 14.70 -16.67
C ASP A 111 -3.85 13.85 -17.94
N THR A 112 -2.73 14.16 -18.65
CA THR A 112 -2.32 13.43 -19.84
C THR A 112 -1.78 12.07 -19.47
N LEU A 113 -2.42 11.01 -19.97
CA LEU A 113 -2.00 9.62 -19.73
C LEU A 113 -0.70 9.31 -20.45
N LYS A 114 0.21 8.64 -19.74
CA LYS A 114 1.44 8.10 -20.31
C LYS A 114 1.15 6.94 -21.25
N LYS A 115 2.01 6.73 -22.24
CA LYS A 115 1.87 5.60 -23.17
C LYS A 115 1.91 4.25 -22.44
N ASP A 116 2.77 4.13 -21.44
CA ASP A 116 2.96 2.89 -20.69
C ASP A 116 1.75 2.58 -19.78
N SER A 117 0.96 3.60 -19.40
CA SER A 117 -0.25 3.40 -18.60
C SER A 117 -1.37 2.68 -19.38
N VAL A 118 -1.33 2.71 -20.72
CA VAL A 118 -2.34 2.08 -21.56
C VAL A 118 -2.39 0.56 -21.35
N GLU A 119 -1.22 -0.08 -21.23
CA GLU A 119 -1.16 -1.53 -20.99
C GLU A 119 -1.75 -1.90 -19.61
N LEU A 120 -1.49 -1.10 -18.58
CA LEU A 120 -2.09 -1.28 -17.27
C LEU A 120 -3.62 -1.13 -17.34
N LEU A 121 -4.11 -0.08 -18.00
CA LEU A 121 -5.55 0.17 -18.13
C LEU A 121 -6.24 -0.92 -18.95
N LYS A 122 -5.59 -1.53 -19.94
CA LYS A 122 -6.10 -2.70 -20.66
C LYS A 122 -6.25 -3.93 -19.74
N LYS A 123 -5.25 -4.21 -18.90
CA LYS A 123 -5.34 -5.30 -17.92
C LYS A 123 -6.52 -5.08 -16.95
N ILE A 124 -6.66 -3.86 -16.43
CA ILE A 124 -7.78 -3.49 -15.55
C ILE A 124 -9.12 -3.63 -16.27
N THR A 125 -9.19 -3.20 -17.53
CA THR A 125 -10.40 -3.37 -18.35
C THR A 125 -10.76 -4.84 -18.50
N GLY A 126 -9.80 -5.71 -18.84
CA GLY A 126 -10.03 -7.14 -18.97
C GLY A 126 -10.59 -7.76 -17.68
N LEU A 127 -10.08 -7.34 -16.52
CA LEU A 127 -10.60 -7.76 -15.23
C LEU A 127 -12.07 -7.30 -15.03
N LEU A 128 -12.36 -6.02 -15.27
CA LEU A 128 -13.67 -5.40 -15.04
C LEU A 128 -14.74 -5.85 -16.06
N GLN A 129 -14.34 -6.35 -17.24
CA GLN A 129 -15.22 -6.89 -18.27
C GLN A 129 -15.67 -8.31 -17.97
N SER A 130 -15.00 -9.02 -17.06
CA SER A 130 -15.37 -10.39 -16.68
C SER A 130 -16.86 -10.49 -16.34
N ASN A 131 -17.50 -11.57 -16.74
CA ASN A 131 -18.91 -11.84 -16.45
C ASN A 131 -19.26 -11.75 -14.96
N LYS A 132 -18.28 -11.97 -14.09
CA LYS A 132 -18.44 -11.85 -12.64
C LYS A 132 -18.69 -10.40 -12.20
N TYR A 133 -18.07 -9.41 -12.90
CA TYR A 133 -17.98 -8.01 -12.44
C TYR A 133 -18.73 -7.01 -13.31
N ARG A 134 -19.17 -7.40 -14.52
CA ARG A 134 -19.79 -6.49 -15.48
C ARG A 134 -21.07 -5.80 -15.01
N ARG A 135 -21.74 -6.33 -13.98
CA ARG A 135 -22.99 -5.78 -13.42
C ARG A 135 -22.79 -4.68 -12.38
N PHE A 136 -21.58 -4.55 -11.85
CA PHE A 136 -21.30 -3.62 -10.78
C PHE A 136 -20.91 -2.24 -11.30
N GLY A 137 -21.26 -1.18 -10.55
CA GLY A 137 -20.83 0.16 -10.82
C GLY A 137 -19.32 0.32 -10.60
N ILE A 138 -18.75 1.33 -11.23
CA ILE A 138 -17.33 1.67 -11.12
C ILE A 138 -17.23 3.14 -10.77
N SER A 139 -16.65 3.48 -9.61
CA SER A 139 -16.26 4.85 -9.33
C SER A 139 -14.76 5.02 -9.52
N VAL A 140 -14.39 6.13 -10.15
CA VAL A 140 -13.00 6.53 -10.34
C VAL A 140 -12.76 7.82 -9.60
N GLU A 141 -11.89 7.77 -8.58
CA GLU A 141 -11.59 8.89 -7.70
C GLU A 141 -10.17 9.39 -7.96
N GLY A 142 -10.03 10.68 -8.26
CA GLY A 142 -8.73 11.34 -8.38
C GLY A 142 -8.34 12.01 -7.07
N HIS A 143 -7.10 11.84 -6.65
CA HIS A 143 -6.52 12.45 -5.46
C HIS A 143 -5.22 13.17 -5.81
N THR A 144 -4.99 14.31 -5.16
CA THR A 144 -3.74 15.08 -5.22
C THR A 144 -3.05 15.08 -3.86
N ASP A 145 -1.82 15.56 -3.80
CA ASP A 145 -1.22 16.02 -2.56
C ASP A 145 -1.56 17.51 -2.31
N ASN A 146 -0.99 18.09 -1.28
CA ASN A 146 -1.24 19.48 -0.88
C ASN A 146 -0.43 20.54 -1.64
N ILE A 147 0.41 20.14 -2.61
CA ILE A 147 1.30 21.07 -3.34
C ILE A 147 1.28 20.87 -4.87
N GLU A 148 0.74 19.78 -5.38
CA GLU A 148 0.85 19.40 -6.80
C GLU A 148 0.26 20.43 -7.74
N THR A 149 -0.87 21.04 -7.38
CA THR A 149 -1.57 22.04 -8.21
C THR A 149 -0.71 23.26 -8.46
N ARG A 150 0.21 23.61 -7.56
CA ARG A 150 1.16 24.72 -7.76
C ARG A 150 2.07 24.52 -8.97
N LEU A 151 2.23 23.28 -9.42
CA LEU A 151 3.07 22.87 -10.54
C LEU A 151 2.25 22.53 -11.79
N SER A 152 0.92 22.64 -11.70
CA SER A 152 -0.01 22.30 -12.78
C SER A 152 -0.62 23.56 -13.40
N GLY A 153 -1.19 23.43 -14.59
CA GLY A 153 -1.96 24.50 -15.21
C GLY A 153 -3.42 24.61 -14.72
N TYR A 154 -3.77 23.87 -13.67
CA TYR A 154 -5.13 23.81 -13.12
C TYR A 154 -5.35 24.87 -12.03
N PRO A 155 -6.58 25.44 -11.92
CA PRO A 155 -6.90 26.44 -10.91
C PRO A 155 -6.82 25.92 -9.48
N SER A 156 -7.20 24.66 -9.24
CA SER A 156 -7.17 24.03 -7.93
C SER A 156 -6.99 22.51 -8.02
N ASP A 157 -6.80 21.88 -6.84
CA ASP A 157 -6.69 20.43 -6.70
C ASP A 157 -7.97 19.69 -7.12
N TRP A 158 -9.11 20.39 -7.05
CA TRP A 158 -10.40 19.84 -7.47
C TRP A 158 -10.46 19.61 -8.97
N GLU A 159 -10.04 20.60 -9.77
CA GLU A 159 -10.03 20.49 -11.22
C GLU A 159 -9.01 19.45 -11.69
N LEU A 160 -7.78 19.47 -11.14
CA LEU A 160 -6.75 18.50 -11.50
C LEU A 160 -7.19 17.06 -11.17
N SER A 161 -7.71 16.84 -9.96
CA SER A 161 -8.16 15.51 -9.54
C SER A 161 -9.35 15.00 -10.36
N SER A 162 -10.32 15.89 -10.66
CA SER A 162 -11.47 15.57 -11.51
C SER A 162 -11.06 15.26 -12.95
N ALA A 163 -10.13 16.05 -13.53
CA ALA A 163 -9.63 15.83 -14.88
C ALA A 163 -8.90 14.46 -14.98
N ARG A 164 -8.10 14.10 -13.99
CA ARG A 164 -7.44 12.79 -13.94
C ARG A 164 -8.41 11.62 -13.83
N ALA A 165 -9.41 11.74 -12.96
CA ALA A 165 -10.46 10.74 -12.85
C ALA A 165 -11.20 10.57 -14.19
N GLY A 166 -11.56 11.68 -14.84
CA GLY A 166 -12.18 11.70 -16.16
C GLY A 166 -11.33 11.09 -17.26
N ALA A 167 -10.02 11.39 -17.27
CA ALA A 167 -9.08 10.81 -18.24
C ALA A 167 -8.98 9.27 -18.14
N VAL A 168 -8.97 8.73 -16.90
CA VAL A 168 -8.99 7.27 -16.67
C VAL A 168 -10.33 6.68 -17.12
N VAL A 169 -11.46 7.30 -16.77
CA VAL A 169 -12.79 6.85 -17.23
C VAL A 169 -12.85 6.78 -18.75
N HIS A 170 -12.43 7.84 -19.44
CA HIS A 170 -12.40 7.87 -20.92
C HIS A 170 -11.51 6.77 -21.51
N ALA A 171 -10.36 6.51 -20.88
CA ALA A 171 -9.47 5.44 -21.34
C ALA A 171 -10.12 4.05 -21.17
N LEU A 172 -10.77 3.78 -20.04
CA LEU A 172 -11.45 2.52 -19.77
C LEU A 172 -12.67 2.30 -20.70
N ILE A 173 -13.44 3.36 -21.00
CA ILE A 173 -14.54 3.32 -21.98
C ILE A 173 -14.00 3.04 -23.39
N LYS A 174 -12.89 3.69 -23.78
CA LYS A 174 -12.23 3.45 -25.06
C LYS A 174 -11.77 2.00 -25.24
N GLU A 175 -11.36 1.36 -24.16
CA GLU A 175 -11.00 -0.08 -24.12
C GLU A 175 -12.24 -1.01 -24.07
N GLY A 176 -13.47 -0.45 -24.08
CA GLY A 176 -14.72 -1.20 -24.28
C GLY A 176 -15.57 -1.44 -23.04
N LEU A 177 -15.32 -0.73 -21.93
CA LEU A 177 -16.25 -0.75 -20.79
C LEU A 177 -17.48 0.14 -21.07
N ASN A 178 -18.66 -0.29 -20.58
CA ASN A 178 -19.89 0.48 -20.72
C ASN A 178 -19.85 1.75 -19.87
N GLU A 179 -20.08 2.91 -20.49
CA GLU A 179 -20.07 4.24 -19.85
C GLU A 179 -21.07 4.39 -18.71
N GLU A 180 -22.23 3.73 -18.80
CA GLU A 180 -23.27 3.78 -17.76
C GLU A 180 -22.83 3.25 -16.40
N ARG A 181 -21.72 2.51 -16.37
CA ARG A 181 -21.17 1.95 -15.13
C ARG A 181 -20.35 2.97 -14.31
N PHE A 182 -19.96 4.10 -14.92
CA PHE A 182 -18.94 4.96 -14.36
C PHE A 182 -19.48 6.14 -13.57
N LYS A 183 -18.78 6.44 -12.48
CA LYS A 183 -18.80 7.73 -11.78
C LYS A 183 -17.36 8.26 -11.74
N SER A 184 -17.18 9.55 -12.06
CA SER A 184 -15.89 10.24 -11.98
C SER A 184 -15.94 11.25 -10.85
N ILE A 185 -14.98 11.19 -9.91
CA ILE A 185 -14.99 11.98 -8.67
C ILE A 185 -13.62 12.62 -8.48
N GLY A 186 -13.58 13.93 -8.32
CA GLY A 186 -12.38 14.64 -7.86
C GLY A 186 -12.42 14.80 -6.36
N MET A 187 -11.39 14.34 -5.66
CA MET A 187 -11.28 14.39 -4.20
C MET A 187 -10.27 15.44 -3.72
N GLY A 188 -9.51 16.04 -4.63
CA GLY A 188 -8.45 16.99 -4.28
C GLY A 188 -7.44 16.37 -3.29
N HIS A 189 -6.93 17.23 -2.39
CA HIS A 189 -5.97 16.83 -1.34
C HIS A 189 -6.63 16.54 0.03
N ILE A 190 -7.97 16.66 0.15
CA ILE A 190 -8.66 16.65 1.44
C ILE A 190 -8.85 15.28 2.06
N VAL A 191 -8.63 14.21 1.29
CA VAL A 191 -8.69 12.81 1.78
C VAL A 191 -7.34 12.13 1.56
N PRO A 192 -6.29 12.55 2.30
CA PRO A 192 -4.98 11.95 2.16
C PRO A 192 -4.97 10.55 2.80
N LYS A 193 -4.30 9.59 2.16
CA LYS A 193 -4.08 8.24 2.72
C LYS A 193 -2.97 8.24 3.77
N TYR A 194 -2.02 9.17 3.63
CA TYR A 194 -0.87 9.35 4.53
C TYR A 194 -0.70 10.84 4.85
N PRO A 195 -0.19 11.21 6.04
CA PRO A 195 0.08 12.61 6.36
C PRO A 195 1.02 13.26 5.34
N ASN A 196 0.61 14.39 4.76
CA ASN A 196 1.45 15.14 3.80
C ASN A 196 2.65 15.82 4.46
N VAL A 197 2.52 16.11 5.77
CA VAL A 197 3.54 16.80 6.57
C VAL A 197 3.78 16.06 7.89
N ASN A 198 4.96 16.22 8.46
CA ASN A 198 5.28 15.69 9.78
C ASN A 198 4.74 16.60 10.90
N ALA A 199 5.00 16.25 12.17
CA ALA A 199 4.55 17.00 13.34
C ALA A 199 5.14 18.43 13.41
N TYR A 200 6.20 18.72 12.66
CA TYR A 200 6.84 20.03 12.57
C TYR A 200 6.37 20.87 11.37
N GLY A 201 5.42 20.35 10.56
CA GLY A 201 4.93 21.01 9.36
C GLY A 201 5.81 20.85 8.12
N GLU A 202 6.85 20.01 8.19
CA GLU A 202 7.74 19.73 7.06
C GLU A 202 7.11 18.68 6.14
N ALA A 203 7.27 18.87 4.84
CA ALA A 203 6.74 17.96 3.83
C ALA A 203 7.35 16.56 3.96
N ILE A 204 6.50 15.53 3.77
CA ILE A 204 6.93 14.14 3.66
C ILE A 204 6.76 13.70 2.19
N PRO A 205 7.81 13.82 1.33
CA PRO A 205 7.69 13.61 -0.11
C PRO A 205 7.17 12.23 -0.50
N GLU A 206 7.56 11.18 0.23
CA GLU A 206 7.08 9.82 -0.02
C GLU A 206 5.57 9.67 0.21
N ASN A 207 5.04 10.32 1.25
CA ASN A 207 3.62 10.32 1.53
C ASN A 207 2.85 11.15 0.50
N GLN A 208 3.41 12.29 0.09
CA GLN A 208 2.83 13.12 -0.98
C GLN A 208 2.74 12.33 -2.29
N GLU A 209 3.79 11.57 -2.67
CA GLU A 209 3.77 10.69 -3.83
C GLU A 209 2.65 9.66 -3.74
N ARG A 210 2.49 9.01 -2.59
CA ARG A 210 1.43 8.00 -2.35
C ARG A 210 0.03 8.62 -2.29
N ASN A 211 -0.09 9.89 -1.90
CA ASN A 211 -1.37 10.60 -1.89
C ASN A 211 -1.80 11.00 -3.30
N ARG A 212 -0.86 11.27 -4.22
CA ARG A 212 -1.14 11.45 -5.64
C ARG A 212 -1.50 10.11 -6.27
N ARG A 213 -2.77 9.79 -6.29
CA ARG A 213 -3.28 8.50 -6.76
C ARG A 213 -4.62 8.62 -7.47
N VAL A 214 -4.95 7.60 -8.24
CA VAL A 214 -6.32 7.36 -8.72
C VAL A 214 -6.81 6.06 -8.10
N VAL A 215 -8.01 6.08 -7.56
CA VAL A 215 -8.67 4.90 -6.99
C VAL A 215 -9.78 4.48 -7.95
N ILE A 216 -9.70 3.25 -8.44
CA ILE A 216 -10.78 2.62 -9.21
C ILE A 216 -11.51 1.68 -8.25
N ARG A 217 -12.76 1.98 -7.96
CA ARG A 217 -13.60 1.20 -7.04
C ARG A 217 -14.65 0.43 -7.81
N LEU A 218 -14.75 -0.85 -7.55
CA LEU A 218 -15.88 -1.69 -7.95
C LEU A 218 -16.92 -1.66 -6.82
N GLU A 219 -18.07 -1.05 -7.06
CA GLU A 219 -19.16 -0.90 -6.08
C GLU A 219 -19.93 -2.24 -6.00
N ILE A 220 -19.75 -2.97 -4.88
CA ILE A 220 -20.30 -4.32 -4.67
C ILE A 220 -21.44 -4.26 -3.64
#